data_35fb8f15013fc44e30c56b43484b5133
#
_entry.id   35fb8f15013fc44e30c56b43484b5133
#
_cell.length_a   1.000
_cell.length_b   1.000
_cell.length_c   1.000
_cell.angle_alpha   90.00
_cell.angle_beta   90.00
_cell.angle_gamma   90.00
#
_symmetry.space_group_name_H-M   'P 1'
#
loop_
_entity.id
_entity.type
_entity.pdbx_description
1 polymer ?
#
loop_
_entity_poly.entity_id
_entity_poly.type
_entity_poly.pdbx_seq_one_letter_code
_entity_poly.pdbx_strand_id
1 'polypeptide(L)'
;MIDKNAILLERKKKIDAKMDKIKHKIVVMSGKGGVGKTTTAINLAYGLSVKGYKVGVLDADLHGPNVPIMFGVEGKKLSKVSEPLKISDNLCISSLSFFIPDDNPVIWKGPQKITAIMELLEGIEWKELDFLIVDLPPGTGDETLAIAQNINGANALIVSTPQNVSILDSKRALKFAKLINLNVLGMIENMSGFDEKFKKNLEKSLSVLVKTAEKLY
;
A
#
# COMPACT_ATOMS: atom_id res chain seq x y z
N MET A 1 8.61 -36.35 -1.72
CA MET A 1 8.29 -35.13 -0.96
C MET A 1 8.79 -33.95 -1.78
N ILE A 2 7.90 -33.09 -2.22
CA ILE A 2 8.32 -31.86 -2.94
C ILE A 2 9.02 -30.97 -1.92
N ASP A 3 10.25 -30.57 -2.21
CA ASP A 3 11.01 -29.69 -1.33
C ASP A 3 10.39 -28.30 -1.32
N LYS A 4 9.71 -27.96 -0.22
CA LYS A 4 9.05 -26.64 -0.04
C LYS A 4 10.03 -25.48 -0.18
N ASN A 5 11.29 -25.68 0.21
CA ASN A 5 12.32 -24.65 0.11
C ASN A 5 12.72 -24.39 -1.36
N ALA A 6 12.75 -25.44 -2.19
CA ALA A 6 13.02 -25.29 -3.62
C ALA A 6 11.92 -24.50 -4.33
N ILE A 7 10.64 -24.76 -3.98
CA ILE A 7 9.50 -24.00 -4.54
C ILE A 7 9.55 -22.52 -4.16
N LEU A 8 9.83 -22.23 -2.89
CA LEU A 8 9.95 -20.85 -2.41
C LEU A 8 11.10 -20.09 -3.09
N LEU A 9 12.22 -20.77 -3.29
CA LEU A 9 13.37 -20.19 -3.96
C LEU A 9 13.10 -19.90 -5.44
N GLU A 10 12.39 -20.81 -6.13
CA GLU A 10 12.00 -20.60 -7.53
C GLU A 10 11.01 -19.45 -7.68
N ARG A 11 10.00 -19.37 -6.78
CA ARG A 11 9.07 -18.24 -6.73
C ARG A 11 9.80 -16.92 -6.51
N LYS A 12 10.73 -16.87 -5.56
CA LYS A 12 11.54 -15.68 -5.31
C LYS A 12 12.31 -15.24 -6.55
N LYS A 13 12.97 -16.15 -7.25
CA LYS A 13 13.70 -15.85 -8.49
C LYS A 13 12.78 -15.25 -9.56
N LYS A 14 11.56 -15.76 -9.71
CA LYS A 14 10.59 -15.22 -10.68
C LYS A 14 10.16 -13.80 -10.31
N ILE A 15 9.91 -13.53 -9.03
CA ILE A 15 9.56 -12.18 -8.55
C ILE A 15 10.75 -11.24 -8.78
N ASP A 16 11.96 -11.63 -8.40
CA ASP A 16 13.16 -10.81 -8.56
C ASP A 16 13.38 -10.43 -10.03
N ALA A 17 13.26 -11.38 -10.96
CA ALA A 17 13.41 -11.13 -12.40
C ALA A 17 12.37 -10.11 -12.95
N LYS A 18 11.19 -10.02 -12.33
CA LYS A 18 10.18 -9.01 -12.69
C LYS A 18 10.50 -7.66 -12.06
N MET A 19 10.93 -7.66 -10.80
CA MET A 19 11.31 -6.43 -10.09
C MET A 19 12.55 -5.77 -10.73
N ASP A 20 13.47 -6.53 -11.29
CA ASP A 20 14.67 -6.00 -11.95
C ASP A 20 14.38 -5.19 -13.23
N LYS A 21 13.20 -5.38 -13.83
CA LYS A 21 12.71 -4.59 -14.98
C LYS A 21 12.21 -3.20 -14.57
N ILE A 22 12.10 -2.93 -13.29
CA ILE A 22 11.55 -1.69 -12.73
C ILE A 22 12.71 -0.86 -12.19
N LYS A 23 12.87 0.37 -12.68
CA LYS A 23 14.01 1.22 -12.31
C LYS A 23 13.96 1.64 -10.84
N HIS A 24 12.82 2.13 -10.37
CA HIS A 24 12.65 2.63 -9.00
C HIS A 24 11.43 1.99 -8.34
N LYS A 25 11.62 1.42 -7.17
CA LYS A 25 10.56 0.78 -6.38
C LYS A 25 10.42 1.52 -5.06
N ILE A 26 9.22 2.02 -4.77
CA ILE A 26 8.93 2.80 -3.56
C ILE A 26 7.80 2.11 -2.81
N VAL A 27 8.10 1.60 -1.63
CA VAL A 27 7.10 1.08 -0.71
C VAL A 27 6.61 2.20 0.20
N VAL A 28 5.32 2.45 0.19
CA VAL A 28 4.70 3.47 1.04
C VAL A 28 4.19 2.80 2.31
N MET A 29 4.70 3.24 3.44
CA MET A 29 4.50 2.63 4.75
C MET A 29 3.90 3.61 5.74
N SER A 30 3.22 3.09 6.75
CA SER A 30 2.79 3.87 7.91
C SER A 30 2.80 3.02 9.18
N GLY A 31 3.01 3.63 10.31
CA GLY A 31 2.95 2.93 11.61
C GLY A 31 1.54 2.59 12.06
N LYS A 32 0.51 3.27 11.54
CA LYS A 32 -0.92 3.04 11.83
C LYS A 32 -1.78 3.34 10.62
N GLY A 33 -3.04 2.90 10.66
CA GLY A 33 -4.07 3.24 9.67
C GLY A 33 -4.54 4.69 9.77
N GLY A 34 -5.17 5.20 8.70
CA GLY A 34 -5.82 6.50 8.69
C GLY A 34 -4.90 7.72 8.55
N VAL A 35 -3.60 7.56 8.31
CA VAL A 35 -2.65 8.68 8.13
C VAL A 35 -2.59 9.21 6.70
N GLY A 36 -3.33 8.62 5.76
CA GLY A 36 -3.32 9.00 4.34
C GLY A 36 -2.22 8.31 3.52
N LYS A 37 -1.80 7.11 3.91
CA LYS A 37 -0.80 6.29 3.21
C LYS A 37 -1.21 6.06 1.75
N THR A 38 -2.38 5.47 1.50
CA THR A 38 -2.92 5.22 0.16
C THR A 38 -3.08 6.51 -0.65
N THR A 39 -3.60 7.58 -0.03
CA THR A 39 -3.70 8.89 -0.68
C THR A 39 -2.34 9.40 -1.14
N THR A 40 -1.31 9.25 -0.30
CA THR A 40 0.06 9.62 -0.64
C THR A 40 0.60 8.77 -1.79
N ALA A 41 0.40 7.45 -1.73
CA ALA A 41 0.86 6.52 -2.77
C ALA A 41 0.27 6.87 -4.14
N ILE A 42 -1.04 7.11 -4.19
CA ILE A 42 -1.76 7.44 -5.43
C ILE A 42 -1.34 8.80 -5.98
N ASN A 43 -1.27 9.83 -5.13
CA ASN A 43 -0.87 11.16 -5.59
C ASN A 43 0.59 11.18 -6.07
N LEU A 44 1.49 10.43 -5.44
CA LEU A 44 2.85 10.25 -5.92
C LEU A 44 2.87 9.57 -7.29
N ALA A 45 2.15 8.47 -7.45
CA ALA A 45 2.07 7.74 -8.71
C ALA A 45 1.46 8.60 -9.84
N TYR A 46 0.35 9.28 -9.56
CA TYR A 46 -0.29 10.17 -10.50
C TYR A 46 0.63 11.32 -10.91
N GLY A 47 1.25 12.00 -9.94
CA GLY A 47 2.18 13.10 -10.19
C GLY A 47 3.38 12.70 -11.05
N LEU A 48 3.93 11.49 -10.84
CA LEU A 48 5.00 10.93 -11.67
C LEU A 48 4.50 10.62 -13.09
N SER A 49 3.30 10.05 -13.23
CA SER A 49 2.73 9.70 -14.54
C SER A 49 2.43 10.93 -15.40
N VAL A 50 1.97 12.03 -14.78
CA VAL A 50 1.75 13.33 -15.46
C VAL A 50 3.08 13.93 -15.96
N LYS A 51 4.19 13.64 -15.28
CA LYS A 51 5.54 14.04 -15.72
C LYS A 51 6.09 13.15 -16.85
N GLY A 52 5.32 12.17 -17.32
CA GLY A 52 5.69 11.29 -18.43
C GLY A 52 6.41 10.00 -18.04
N TYR A 53 6.59 9.73 -16.73
CA TYR A 53 7.18 8.47 -16.27
C TYR A 53 6.15 7.32 -16.37
N LYS A 54 6.62 6.14 -16.75
CA LYS A 54 5.81 4.90 -16.71
C LYS A 54 5.70 4.40 -15.27
N VAL A 55 4.49 4.42 -14.71
CA VAL A 55 4.26 4.14 -13.29
C VAL A 55 3.29 2.97 -13.11
N GLY A 56 3.66 2.03 -12.25
CA GLY A 56 2.77 1.00 -11.71
C GLY A 56 2.39 1.31 -10.27
N VAL A 57 1.17 0.99 -9.87
CA VAL A 57 0.73 0.98 -8.47
C VAL A 57 0.31 -0.42 -8.08
N LEU A 58 0.91 -0.94 -7.02
CA LEU A 58 0.49 -2.19 -6.39
C LEU A 58 -0.24 -1.87 -5.08
N ASP A 59 -1.52 -2.19 -5.02
CA ASP A 59 -2.29 -2.19 -3.79
C ASP A 59 -2.11 -3.52 -3.08
N ALA A 60 -1.40 -3.49 -1.99
CA ALA A 60 -1.09 -4.67 -1.20
C ALA A 60 -1.84 -4.71 0.15
N ASP A 61 -2.80 -3.79 0.37
CA ASP A 61 -3.68 -3.79 1.55
C ASP A 61 -4.92 -4.67 1.31
N LEU A 62 -4.84 -5.91 1.76
CA LEU A 62 -5.93 -6.89 1.62
C LEU A 62 -7.20 -6.55 2.39
N HIS A 63 -7.08 -5.77 3.46
CA HIS A 63 -8.20 -5.45 4.35
C HIS A 63 -9.02 -4.24 3.88
N GLY A 64 -8.39 -3.35 3.16
CA GLY A 64 -9.01 -2.14 2.66
C GLY A 64 -8.38 -1.71 1.34
N PRO A 65 -8.64 -2.47 0.25
CA PRO A 65 -8.06 -2.17 -1.06
C PRO A 65 -8.66 -0.88 -1.62
N ASN A 66 -8.09 0.26 -1.24
CA ASN A 66 -8.61 1.59 -1.58
C ASN A 66 -8.08 2.14 -2.90
N VAL A 67 -7.01 1.57 -3.46
CA VAL A 67 -6.43 2.05 -4.72
C VAL A 67 -7.44 2.01 -5.88
N PRO A 68 -8.20 0.90 -6.09
CA PRO A 68 -9.22 0.87 -7.14
C PRO A 68 -10.34 1.89 -6.94
N ILE A 69 -10.80 2.08 -5.71
CA ILE A 69 -11.84 3.07 -5.35
C ILE A 69 -11.37 4.47 -5.72
N MET A 70 -10.15 4.84 -5.32
CA MET A 70 -9.62 6.18 -5.54
C MET A 70 -9.32 6.50 -7.01
N PHE A 71 -9.13 5.48 -7.85
CA PHE A 71 -9.05 5.64 -9.31
C PHE A 71 -10.41 5.50 -10.03
N GLY A 72 -11.52 5.32 -9.31
CA GLY A 72 -12.86 5.18 -9.88
C GLY A 72 -13.04 3.91 -10.70
N VAL A 73 -12.34 2.84 -10.32
CA VAL A 73 -12.37 1.54 -11.01
C VAL A 73 -12.73 0.39 -10.06
N GLU A 74 -13.39 0.71 -8.96
CA GLU A 74 -13.95 -0.29 -8.05
C GLU A 74 -14.93 -1.23 -8.80
N GLY A 75 -15.08 -2.45 -8.33
CA GLY A 75 -15.95 -3.46 -8.96
C GLY A 75 -15.41 -4.02 -10.29
N LYS A 76 -14.35 -3.46 -10.86
CA LYS A 76 -13.70 -4.09 -12.02
C LYS A 76 -13.08 -5.41 -11.62
N LYS A 77 -13.30 -6.42 -12.45
CA LYS A 77 -12.68 -7.75 -12.31
C LYS A 77 -11.76 -8.00 -13.48
N LEU A 78 -10.61 -8.58 -13.19
CA LEU A 78 -9.64 -8.98 -14.19
C LEU A 78 -9.64 -10.51 -14.31
N SER A 79 -9.60 -11.02 -15.53
CA SER A 79 -9.57 -12.45 -15.79
C SER A 79 -8.18 -13.07 -15.56
N LYS A 80 -7.14 -12.26 -15.57
CA LYS A 80 -5.74 -12.70 -15.42
C LYS A 80 -4.99 -11.81 -14.46
N VAL A 81 -4.27 -12.41 -13.54
CA VAL A 81 -3.37 -11.70 -12.59
C VAL A 81 -2.23 -10.98 -13.34
N SER A 82 -1.85 -11.49 -14.50
CA SER A 82 -0.70 -11.00 -15.25
C SER A 82 -0.87 -9.61 -15.87
N GLU A 83 -2.09 -9.12 -16.01
CA GLU A 83 -2.33 -7.84 -16.70
C GLU A 83 -2.75 -6.76 -15.70
N PRO A 84 -1.87 -5.78 -15.39
CA PRO A 84 -2.26 -4.61 -14.60
C PRO A 84 -3.33 -3.80 -15.33
N LEU A 85 -4.29 -3.26 -14.59
CA LEU A 85 -5.34 -2.41 -15.14
C LEU A 85 -4.74 -1.07 -15.58
N LYS A 86 -4.87 -0.73 -16.87
CA LYS A 86 -4.44 0.56 -17.41
C LYS A 86 -5.39 1.66 -16.94
N ILE A 87 -4.85 2.70 -16.32
CA ILE A 87 -5.58 3.92 -15.92
C ILE A 87 -5.34 5.04 -16.94
N SER A 88 -4.10 5.20 -17.40
CA SER A 88 -3.71 6.13 -18.46
C SER A 88 -2.56 5.55 -19.28
N ASP A 89 -2.04 6.31 -20.24
CA ASP A 89 -0.91 5.83 -21.06
C ASP A 89 0.34 5.55 -20.23
N ASN A 90 0.52 6.27 -19.13
CA ASN A 90 1.70 6.18 -18.28
C ASN A 90 1.39 5.60 -16.88
N LEU A 91 0.16 5.15 -16.60
CA LEU A 91 -0.23 4.67 -15.28
C LEU A 91 -1.03 3.38 -15.37
N CYS A 92 -0.59 2.36 -14.65
CA CYS A 92 -1.35 1.12 -14.45
C CYS A 92 -1.39 0.74 -12.98
N ILE A 93 -2.39 -0.03 -12.60
CA ILE A 93 -2.58 -0.47 -11.21
C ILE A 93 -2.86 -1.96 -11.15
N SER A 94 -2.50 -2.58 -10.03
CA SER A 94 -2.95 -3.93 -9.67
C SER A 94 -3.33 -3.97 -8.20
N SER A 95 -4.40 -4.72 -7.90
CA SER A 95 -4.90 -4.95 -6.55
C SER A 95 -5.48 -6.34 -6.49
N LEU A 96 -5.36 -7.00 -5.34
CA LEU A 96 -6.02 -8.30 -5.12
C LEU A 96 -7.54 -8.23 -5.24
N SER A 97 -8.15 -7.07 -4.97
CA SER A 97 -9.61 -6.88 -5.12
C SER A 97 -10.13 -7.14 -6.54
N PHE A 98 -9.28 -7.01 -7.55
CA PHE A 98 -9.68 -7.35 -8.93
C PHE A 98 -9.93 -8.84 -9.18
N PHE A 99 -9.46 -9.70 -8.27
CA PHE A 99 -9.51 -11.16 -8.41
C PHE A 99 -10.40 -11.83 -7.36
N ILE A 100 -10.90 -11.07 -6.39
CA ILE A 100 -11.77 -11.56 -5.32
C ILE A 100 -13.22 -11.26 -5.70
N PRO A 101 -14.15 -12.25 -5.66
CA PRO A 101 -15.58 -12.00 -5.84
C PRO A 101 -16.14 -11.05 -4.78
N ASP A 102 -17.04 -10.13 -5.17
CA ASP A 102 -17.61 -9.13 -4.25
C ASP A 102 -18.55 -9.73 -3.21
N ASP A 103 -19.18 -10.87 -3.53
CA ASP A 103 -20.28 -11.46 -2.75
C ASP A 103 -19.84 -12.31 -1.55
N ASN A 104 -18.55 -12.53 -1.36
CA ASN A 104 -18.04 -13.33 -0.26
C ASN A 104 -16.95 -12.58 0.51
N PRO A 105 -17.20 -12.24 1.78
CA PRO A 105 -16.13 -11.77 2.66
C PRO A 105 -15.11 -12.90 2.82
N VAL A 106 -13.99 -12.80 2.12
CA VAL A 106 -12.92 -13.80 2.23
C VAL A 106 -12.24 -13.61 3.58
N ILE A 107 -12.49 -14.55 4.49
CA ILE A 107 -11.80 -14.59 5.78
C ILE A 107 -10.40 -15.17 5.55
N TRP A 108 -9.45 -14.30 5.31
CA TRP A 108 -8.05 -14.68 5.14
C TRP A 108 -7.40 -15.01 6.49
N LYS A 109 -6.92 -16.23 6.65
CA LYS A 109 -5.99 -16.57 7.73
C LYS A 109 -4.59 -16.07 7.37
N GLY A 110 -3.77 -15.68 8.35
CA GLY A 110 -2.44 -15.08 8.12
C GLY A 110 -1.60 -15.73 7.01
N PRO A 111 -1.37 -17.06 7.03
CA PRO A 111 -0.62 -17.74 5.96
C PRO A 111 -1.24 -17.63 4.57
N GLN A 112 -2.59 -17.63 4.48
CA GLN A 112 -3.30 -17.49 3.20
C GLN A 112 -3.10 -16.11 2.58
N LYS A 113 -3.05 -15.05 3.40
CA LYS A 113 -2.79 -13.70 2.94
C LYS A 113 -1.40 -13.57 2.31
N ILE A 114 -0.38 -14.09 2.99
CA ILE A 114 0.99 -14.12 2.47
C ILE A 114 1.04 -14.86 1.15
N THR A 115 0.37 -16.01 1.06
CA THR A 115 0.32 -16.79 -0.19
C THR A 115 -0.32 -15.97 -1.31
N ALA A 116 -1.47 -15.35 -1.09
CA ALA A 116 -2.17 -14.52 -2.09
C ALA A 116 -1.32 -13.32 -2.56
N ILE A 117 -0.64 -12.67 -1.62
CA ILE A 117 0.29 -11.57 -1.95
C ILE A 117 1.45 -12.09 -2.81
N MET A 118 2.04 -13.23 -2.46
CA MET A 118 3.13 -13.82 -3.23
C MET A 118 2.68 -14.25 -4.62
N GLU A 119 1.47 -14.77 -4.75
CA GLU A 119 0.86 -15.11 -6.04
C GLU A 119 0.60 -13.87 -6.89
N LEU A 120 0.18 -12.77 -6.27
CA LEU A 120 0.02 -11.50 -6.95
C LEU A 120 1.37 -10.97 -7.47
N LEU A 121 2.39 -10.94 -6.63
CA LEU A 121 3.74 -10.48 -7.00
C LEU A 121 4.36 -11.36 -8.10
N GLU A 122 4.18 -12.68 -8.02
CA GLU A 122 4.66 -13.63 -9.03
C GLU A 122 3.85 -13.52 -10.33
N GLY A 123 2.54 -13.28 -10.23
CA GLY A 123 1.62 -13.29 -11.38
C GLY A 123 1.71 -12.05 -12.25
N ILE A 124 1.87 -10.86 -11.67
CA ILE A 124 1.81 -9.60 -12.42
C ILE A 124 3.00 -9.47 -13.39
N GLU A 125 2.69 -9.15 -14.64
CA GLU A 125 3.69 -8.78 -15.64
C GLU A 125 3.78 -7.25 -15.75
N TRP A 126 4.56 -6.67 -14.85
CA TRP A 126 4.94 -5.28 -15.00
C TRP A 126 5.81 -5.14 -16.25
N LYS A 127 5.32 -4.46 -17.26
CA LYS A 127 6.18 -4.05 -18.37
C LYS A 127 7.32 -3.19 -17.84
N GLU A 128 8.19 -2.71 -18.69
CA GLU A 128 9.22 -1.75 -18.27
C GLU A 128 8.58 -0.53 -17.60
N LEU A 129 8.81 -0.37 -16.31
CA LEU A 129 8.36 0.76 -15.53
C LEU A 129 9.53 1.62 -15.08
N ASP A 130 9.32 2.94 -15.04
CA ASP A 130 10.24 3.84 -14.36
C ASP A 130 10.05 3.76 -12.84
N PHE A 131 8.78 3.68 -12.39
CA PHE A 131 8.43 3.60 -10.97
C PHE A 131 7.39 2.53 -10.70
N LEU A 132 7.59 1.78 -9.62
CA LEU A 132 6.55 0.98 -8.96
C LEU A 132 6.30 1.56 -7.57
N ILE A 133 5.08 2.01 -7.34
CA ILE A 133 4.62 2.48 -6.03
C ILE A 133 3.81 1.35 -5.38
N VAL A 134 4.22 0.92 -4.21
CA VAL A 134 3.57 -0.17 -3.49
C VAL A 134 2.90 0.39 -2.24
N ASP A 135 1.57 0.36 -2.20
CA ASP A 135 0.80 0.73 -1.03
C ASP A 135 0.72 -0.46 -0.07
N LEU A 136 1.51 -0.43 1.00
CA LEU A 136 1.62 -1.52 1.97
C LEU A 136 0.44 -1.52 2.95
N PRO A 137 0.10 -2.65 3.58
CA PRO A 137 -0.79 -2.67 4.73
C PRO A 137 -0.30 -1.74 5.86
N PRO A 138 -1.20 -1.21 6.70
CA PRO A 138 -0.79 -0.40 7.83
C PRO A 138 -0.04 -1.22 8.89
N GLY A 139 0.94 -0.59 9.55
CA GLY A 139 1.73 -1.23 10.60
C GLY A 139 2.95 -2.01 10.08
N THR A 140 3.51 -2.83 10.96
CA THR A 140 4.78 -3.56 10.77
C THR A 140 4.60 -5.08 10.95
N GLY A 141 3.45 -5.60 10.52
CA GLY A 141 3.11 -7.02 10.64
C GLY A 141 3.73 -7.89 9.56
N ASP A 142 3.43 -9.19 9.63
CA ASP A 142 3.98 -10.22 8.75
C ASP A 142 3.67 -9.96 7.26
N GLU A 143 2.51 -9.38 6.96
CA GLU A 143 2.13 -9.02 5.59
C GLU A 143 3.06 -7.97 5.01
N THR A 144 3.27 -6.87 5.77
CA THR A 144 4.20 -5.79 5.40
C THR A 144 5.61 -6.33 5.21
N LEU A 145 6.06 -7.22 6.11
CA LEU A 145 7.36 -7.88 6.04
C LEU A 145 7.49 -8.72 4.76
N ALA A 146 6.51 -9.60 4.51
CA ALA A 146 6.53 -10.50 3.36
C ALA A 146 6.60 -9.73 2.04
N ILE A 147 5.82 -8.64 1.90
CA ILE A 147 5.82 -7.82 0.68
C ILE A 147 7.17 -7.12 0.52
N ALA A 148 7.61 -6.41 1.57
CA ALA A 148 8.82 -5.58 1.51
C ALA A 148 10.08 -6.40 1.22
N GLN A 149 10.20 -7.61 1.78
CA GLN A 149 11.33 -8.52 1.53
C GLN A 149 11.35 -9.12 0.12
N ASN A 150 10.21 -9.12 -0.57
CA ASN A 150 10.10 -9.67 -1.92
C ASN A 150 10.20 -8.62 -3.03
N ILE A 151 10.33 -7.35 -2.67
CA ILE A 151 10.54 -6.27 -3.65
C ILE A 151 12.00 -5.82 -3.57
N ASN A 152 12.85 -6.49 -4.36
CA ASN A 152 14.29 -6.21 -4.41
C ASN A 152 14.58 -4.74 -4.74
N GLY A 153 15.50 -4.13 -3.99
CA GLY A 153 15.92 -2.75 -4.21
C GLY A 153 14.83 -1.70 -3.95
N ALA A 154 13.83 -2.05 -3.14
CA ALA A 154 12.81 -1.10 -2.73
C ALA A 154 13.36 -0.04 -1.78
N ASN A 155 12.81 1.17 -1.91
CA ASN A 155 13.02 2.27 -0.98
C ASN A 155 11.74 2.53 -0.20
N ALA A 156 11.84 2.91 1.06
CA ALA A 156 10.69 3.17 1.93
C ALA A 156 10.36 4.67 1.97
N LEU A 157 9.09 5.00 1.81
CA LEU A 157 8.52 6.31 2.09
C LEU A 157 7.54 6.17 3.24
N ILE A 158 7.77 6.87 4.36
CA ILE A 158 6.96 6.73 5.56
C ILE A 158 5.95 7.86 5.62
N VAL A 159 4.67 7.55 5.85
CA VAL A 159 3.61 8.55 6.01
C VAL A 159 3.17 8.61 7.46
N SER A 160 3.11 9.81 8.00
CA SER A 160 2.71 10.12 9.38
C SER A 160 1.77 11.32 9.44
N THR A 161 1.21 11.57 10.60
CA THR A 161 0.52 12.81 10.94
C THR A 161 1.19 13.45 12.16
N PRO A 162 1.00 14.75 12.44
CA PRO A 162 1.68 15.47 13.53
C PRO A 162 1.24 15.05 14.95
N GLN A 163 0.28 14.15 15.06
CA GLN A 163 -0.21 13.67 16.34
C GLN A 163 0.83 12.81 17.06
N ASN A 164 1.02 13.01 18.36
CA ASN A 164 2.02 12.30 19.17
C ASN A 164 1.97 10.77 19.03
N VAL A 165 0.78 10.18 19.00
CA VAL A 165 0.60 8.74 18.80
C VAL A 165 1.12 8.30 17.43
N SER A 166 0.83 9.07 16.38
CA SER A 166 1.28 8.79 15.03
C SER A 166 2.82 8.86 14.91
N ILE A 167 3.44 9.81 15.60
CA ILE A 167 4.89 9.96 15.65
C ILE A 167 5.55 8.73 16.28
N LEU A 168 4.99 8.20 17.37
CA LEU A 168 5.49 6.99 18.02
C LEU A 168 5.41 5.76 17.08
N ASP A 169 4.28 5.60 16.40
CA ASP A 169 4.09 4.50 15.47
C ASP A 169 4.99 4.64 14.23
N SER A 170 5.22 5.87 13.76
CA SER A 170 6.15 6.14 12.66
C SER A 170 7.60 5.85 13.03
N LYS A 171 8.01 6.07 14.30
CA LYS A 171 9.31 5.61 14.78
C LYS A 171 9.45 4.08 14.73
N ARG A 172 8.36 3.33 14.99
CA ARG A 172 8.34 1.87 14.85
C ARG A 172 8.48 1.47 13.37
N ALA A 173 7.73 2.12 12.47
CA ALA A 173 7.84 1.89 11.03
C ALA A 173 9.26 2.17 10.50
N LEU A 174 9.89 3.25 10.97
CA LEU A 174 11.28 3.58 10.62
C LEU A 174 12.27 2.52 11.10
N LYS A 175 12.14 2.06 12.35
CA LYS A 175 12.97 0.98 12.89
C LYS A 175 12.77 -0.32 12.10
N PHE A 176 11.53 -0.65 11.77
CA PHE A 176 11.20 -1.82 10.96
C PHE A 176 11.84 -1.74 9.58
N ALA A 177 11.69 -0.62 8.86
CA ALA A 177 12.32 -0.44 7.55
C ALA A 177 13.85 -0.66 7.60
N LYS A 178 14.50 -0.12 8.64
CA LYS A 178 15.94 -0.32 8.85
C LYS A 178 16.31 -1.77 9.15
N LEU A 179 15.51 -2.49 9.97
CA LEU A 179 15.75 -3.90 10.32
C LEU A 179 15.67 -4.82 9.10
N ILE A 180 14.85 -4.50 8.11
CA ILE A 180 14.71 -5.25 6.86
C ILE A 180 15.55 -4.67 5.72
N ASN A 181 16.51 -3.79 6.04
CA ASN A 181 17.47 -3.18 5.11
C ASN A 181 16.83 -2.36 3.97
N LEU A 182 15.66 -1.77 4.19
CA LEU A 182 15.11 -0.79 3.26
C LEU A 182 15.82 0.56 3.41
N ASN A 183 16.22 1.14 2.29
CA ASN A 183 16.66 2.53 2.26
C ASN A 183 15.45 3.46 2.47
N VAL A 184 15.50 4.34 3.46
CA VAL A 184 14.40 5.25 3.77
C VAL A 184 14.62 6.57 3.05
N LEU A 185 13.78 6.88 2.06
CA LEU A 185 13.83 8.13 1.29
C LEU A 185 13.47 9.35 2.15
N GLY A 186 12.53 9.17 3.06
CA GLY A 186 12.06 10.24 3.93
C GLY A 186 10.73 9.92 4.59
N MET A 187 10.17 10.94 5.24
CA MET A 187 8.86 10.90 5.88
C MET A 187 7.99 12.04 5.37
N ILE A 188 6.74 11.74 5.07
CA ILE A 188 5.71 12.73 4.74
C ILE A 188 4.87 12.95 6.01
N GLU A 189 4.87 14.18 6.49
CA GLU A 189 3.93 14.63 7.50
C GLU A 189 2.65 15.11 6.81
N ASN A 190 1.64 14.25 6.83
CA ASN A 190 0.34 14.54 6.25
C ASN A 190 -0.59 15.17 7.29
N MET A 191 -1.63 15.88 6.83
CA MET A 191 -2.62 16.54 7.71
C MET A 191 -1.99 17.56 8.68
N SER A 192 -0.88 18.20 8.29
CA SER A 192 -0.14 19.15 9.13
C SER A 192 -0.55 20.62 8.94
N GLY A 193 -1.34 20.91 7.91
CA GLY A 193 -1.71 22.29 7.52
C GLY A 193 -3.06 22.78 8.05
N PHE A 194 -3.66 22.14 9.05
CA PHE A 194 -4.89 22.64 9.65
C PHE A 194 -4.58 23.85 10.56
N ASP A 195 -5.14 25.03 10.19
CA ASP A 195 -5.02 26.21 11.03
C ASP A 195 -5.78 26.04 12.37
N GLU A 196 -5.43 26.88 13.36
CA GLU A 196 -6.06 26.85 14.69
C GLU A 196 -7.57 27.10 14.66
N LYS A 197 -8.05 27.85 13.67
CA LYS A 197 -9.49 28.13 13.49
C LYS A 197 -10.22 26.87 13.04
N PHE A 198 -9.63 26.08 12.13
CA PHE A 198 -10.19 24.80 11.68
C PHE A 198 -10.22 23.79 12.84
N LYS A 199 -9.12 23.67 13.61
CA LYS A 199 -9.05 22.79 14.79
C LYS A 199 -10.16 23.13 15.79
N LYS A 200 -10.33 24.41 16.17
CA LYS A 200 -11.38 24.84 17.09
C LYS A 200 -12.81 24.54 16.57
N ASN A 201 -13.04 24.73 15.28
CA ASN A 201 -14.34 24.39 14.68
C ASN A 201 -14.61 22.88 14.71
N LEU A 202 -13.60 22.06 14.44
CA LEU A 202 -13.72 20.60 14.51
C LEU A 202 -13.96 20.11 15.93
N GLU A 203 -13.24 20.63 16.91
CA GLU A 203 -13.45 20.32 18.35
C GLU A 203 -14.86 20.69 18.79
N LYS A 204 -15.36 21.86 18.39
CA LYS A 204 -16.73 22.29 18.67
C LYS A 204 -17.77 21.34 18.05
N SER A 205 -17.58 20.94 16.81
CA SER A 205 -18.45 19.98 16.11
C SER A 205 -18.45 18.61 16.77
N LEU A 206 -17.30 18.10 17.16
CA LEU A 206 -17.15 16.84 17.88
C LEU A 206 -17.84 16.90 19.26
N SER A 207 -17.68 18.00 19.99
CA SER A 207 -18.33 18.16 21.30
C SER A 207 -19.87 18.15 21.21
N VAL A 208 -20.44 18.70 20.13
CA VAL A 208 -21.87 18.65 19.84
C VAL A 208 -22.32 17.23 19.54
N LEU A 209 -21.56 16.49 18.72
CA LEU A 209 -21.87 15.10 18.37
C LEU A 209 -21.84 14.18 19.59
N VAL A 210 -20.85 14.32 20.47
CA VAL A 210 -20.75 13.54 21.71
C VAL A 210 -21.97 13.83 22.61
N LYS A 211 -22.31 15.10 22.86
CA LYS A 211 -23.49 15.47 23.67
C LYS A 211 -24.81 14.99 23.07
N THR A 212 -24.89 14.90 21.75
CA THR A 212 -26.07 14.36 21.06
C THR A 212 -26.15 12.85 21.24
N ALA A 213 -25.03 12.15 21.14
CA ALA A 213 -24.98 10.71 21.36
C ALA A 213 -25.34 10.35 22.83
N GLU A 214 -24.84 11.11 23.81
CA GLU A 214 -25.16 10.93 25.23
C GLU A 214 -26.66 11.13 25.56
N LYS A 215 -27.40 11.84 24.71
CA LYS A 215 -28.86 12.01 24.89
C LYS A 215 -29.70 10.89 24.26
N LEU A 216 -29.07 10.04 23.45
CA LEU A 216 -29.74 8.92 22.77
C LEU A 216 -29.58 7.58 23.52
N TYR A 217 -28.82 7.59 24.61
CA TYR A 217 -28.65 6.50 25.57
C TYR A 217 -29.18 6.91 26.94
#